data_3e43a2f17b8821e706976adb58269c05
#
_entry.id   3e43a2f17b8821e706976adb58269c05
#
_cell.length_a   1.000
_cell.length_b   1.000
_cell.length_c   1.000
_cell.angle_alpha   90.00
_cell.angle_beta   90.00
_cell.angle_gamma   90.00
#
_symmetry.space_group_name_H-M   'P 1'
#
loop_
_entity.id
_entity.type
_entity.pdbx_description
1 polymer ?
#
loop_
_entity_poly.entity_id
_entity_poly.type
_entity_poly.pdbx_seq_one_letter_code
_entity_poly.pdbx_strand_id
1 'polypeptide(L)' 'KLYQVLIKVDRLTLRIALMKIQGYSTREIAAYLGITEKAVYRRMDRLKEKLKKFFE' A
#
# COMPACT_ATOMS: atom_id res chain seq x y z
N LYS A 1 14.76 -5.28 8.76
CA LYS A 1 14.27 -4.14 9.52
C LYS A 1 13.25 -3.37 8.71
N LEU A 2 12.46 -2.55 9.38
CA LEU A 2 11.37 -1.82 8.73
C LEU A 2 11.84 -1.01 7.52
N TYR A 3 12.96 -0.34 7.67
CA TYR A 3 13.53 0.45 6.61
C TYR A 3 13.78 -0.39 5.34
N GLN A 4 14.32 -1.59 5.52
CA GLN A 4 14.59 -2.49 4.39
C GLN A 4 13.31 -2.97 3.72
N VAL A 5 12.25 -3.18 4.50
CA VAL A 5 10.95 -3.55 3.94
C VAL A 5 10.42 -2.42 3.07
N LEU A 6 10.51 -1.19 3.56
CA LEU A 6 9.99 -0.03 2.84
C LEU A 6 10.71 0.23 1.52
N ILE A 7 12.02 0.05 1.46
CA ILE A 7 12.76 0.29 0.22
C ILE A 7 12.52 -0.78 -0.83
N LYS A 8 11.96 -1.92 -0.45
CA LYS A 8 11.60 -2.99 -1.37
C LYS A 8 10.18 -2.85 -1.91
N VAL A 9 9.39 -1.96 -1.32
CA VAL A 9 8.02 -1.71 -1.75
C VAL A 9 8.05 -0.71 -2.90
N ASP A 10 7.28 -0.97 -3.96
CA ASP A 10 7.26 -0.05 -5.08
C ASP A 10 6.60 1.28 -4.71
N ARG A 11 6.85 2.29 -5.54
CA ARG A 11 6.36 3.64 -5.27
C ARG A 11 4.84 3.72 -5.20
N LEU A 12 4.17 2.98 -6.07
CA LEU A 12 2.71 3.00 -6.10
C LEU A 12 2.13 2.46 -4.81
N THR A 13 2.69 1.36 -4.30
CA THR A 13 2.24 0.78 -3.04
C THR A 13 2.49 1.73 -1.87
N LEU A 14 3.64 2.40 -1.85
CA LEU A 14 3.94 3.39 -0.83
C LEU A 14 2.93 4.55 -0.86
N ARG A 15 2.60 5.02 -2.05
CA ARG A 15 1.63 6.11 -2.20
C ARG A 15 0.26 5.70 -1.69
N ILE A 16 -0.16 4.46 -1.99
CA ILE A 16 -1.42 3.93 -1.49
C ILE A 16 -1.43 3.91 0.04
N ALA A 17 -0.35 3.43 0.64
CA ALA A 17 -0.24 3.37 2.10
C ALA A 17 -0.31 4.76 2.72
N LEU A 18 0.40 5.72 2.16
CA LEU A 18 0.38 7.09 2.66
C LEU A 18 -1.00 7.71 2.57
N MET A 19 -1.70 7.50 1.45
CA MET A 19 -3.06 8.03 1.28
C MET A 19 -4.03 7.40 2.28
N LYS A 20 -3.87 6.11 2.58
CA LYS A 20 -4.69 5.44 3.59
C LYS A 20 -4.47 6.05 4.97
N ILE A 21 -3.23 6.32 5.31
CA ILE A 21 -2.88 6.95 6.58
C ILE A 21 -3.52 8.34 6.68
N GLN A 22 -3.59 9.05 5.56
CA GLN A 22 -4.20 10.38 5.50
C GLN A 22 -5.72 10.35 5.55
N GLY A 23 -6.33 9.16 5.52
CA GLY A 23 -7.77 9.02 5.65
C GLY A 23 -8.55 8.86 4.35
N TYR A 24 -7.87 8.73 3.23
CA TYR A 24 -8.56 8.52 1.95
C TYR A 24 -9.16 7.11 1.87
N SER A 25 -10.31 7.00 1.25
CA SER A 25 -10.94 5.70 1.02
C SER A 25 -10.24 4.98 -0.14
N THR A 26 -10.43 3.66 -0.21
CA THR A 26 -9.90 2.88 -1.33
C THR A 26 -10.41 3.40 -2.67
N ARG A 27 -11.68 3.78 -2.71
CA ARG A 27 -12.29 4.33 -3.91
C ARG A 27 -11.62 5.63 -4.35
N GLU A 28 -11.35 6.51 -3.40
CA GLU A 28 -10.68 7.78 -3.68
C GLU A 28 -9.26 7.56 -4.18
N ILE A 29 -8.55 6.63 -3.55
CA ILE A 29 -7.19 6.29 -3.94
C ILE A 29 -7.16 5.75 -5.37
N ALA A 30 -8.08 4.83 -5.69
CA ALA A 30 -8.15 4.24 -7.01
C ALA A 30 -8.41 5.32 -8.08
N ALA A 31 -9.34 6.22 -7.81
CA ALA A 31 -9.66 7.32 -8.73
C ALA A 31 -8.46 8.24 -8.92
N TYR A 32 -7.79 8.60 -7.84
CA TYR A 32 -6.65 9.51 -7.91
C TYR A 32 -5.49 8.90 -8.72
N LEU A 33 -5.22 7.61 -8.52
CA LEU A 33 -4.11 6.94 -9.17
C LEU A 33 -4.45 6.38 -10.56
N GLY A 34 -5.72 6.42 -10.94
CA GLY A 34 -6.15 5.89 -12.23
C GLY A 34 -6.10 4.37 -12.33
N ILE A 35 -6.33 3.69 -11.21
CA ILE A 35 -6.34 2.22 -11.15
C ILE A 35 -7.67 1.75 -10.56
N THR A 36 -7.90 0.43 -10.59
CA THR A 36 -9.12 -0.14 -10.03
C THR A 36 -9.01 -0.28 -8.51
N GLU A 37 -10.16 -0.32 -7.83
CA GLU A 37 -10.18 -0.59 -6.39
C GLU A 37 -9.55 -1.95 -6.10
N LYS A 38 -9.80 -2.92 -6.95
CA LYS A 38 -9.23 -4.25 -6.80
C LYS A 38 -7.70 -4.20 -6.80
N ALA A 39 -7.12 -3.39 -7.68
CA ALA A 39 -5.67 -3.21 -7.74
C ALA A 39 -5.15 -2.60 -6.45
N VAL A 40 -5.88 -1.64 -5.87
CA VAL A 40 -5.51 -1.03 -4.58
C VAL A 40 -5.49 -2.09 -3.49
N TYR A 41 -6.55 -2.90 -3.39
CA TYR A 41 -6.63 -3.96 -2.40
C TYR A 41 -5.49 -4.97 -2.53
N ARG A 42 -5.18 -5.38 -3.75
CA ARG A 42 -4.10 -6.35 -4.00
C ARG A 42 -2.75 -5.82 -3.51
N ARG A 43 -2.47 -4.56 -3.78
CA ARG A 43 -1.22 -3.95 -3.35
C ARG A 43 -1.14 -3.78 -1.84
N MET A 44 -2.26 -3.46 -1.21
CA MET A 44 -2.31 -3.37 0.25
C MET A 44 -2.12 -4.73 0.90
N ASP A 45 -2.70 -5.77 0.32
CA ASP A 45 -2.51 -7.12 0.83
C ASP A 45 -1.05 -7.54 0.76
N ARG A 46 -0.37 -7.21 -0.34
CA ARG A 46 1.06 -7.50 -0.48
C ARG A 46 1.87 -6.78 0.59
N LEU A 47 1.53 -5.53 0.86
CA LEU A 47 2.22 -4.77 1.88
C LEU A 47 2.00 -5.38 3.26
N LYS A 48 0.78 -5.77 3.57
CA LYS A 48 0.46 -6.43 4.84
C LYS A 48 1.25 -7.72 5.01
N GLU A 49 1.37 -8.51 3.95
CA GLU A 49 2.15 -9.74 3.99
C GLU A 49 3.61 -9.47 4.33
N LYS A 50 4.20 -8.47 3.69
CA LYS A 50 5.59 -8.12 3.95
C LYS A 50 5.79 -7.63 5.38
N LEU A 51 4.89 -6.79 5.88
CA LEU A 51 4.97 -6.28 7.24
C LEU A 51 4.75 -7.39 8.26
N LYS A 52 3.84 -8.32 7.97
CA LYS A 52 3.59 -9.44 8.85
C LYS A 52 4.85 -10.26 9.07
N LYS A 53 5.57 -10.56 7.99
CA LYS A 53 6.82 -11.30 8.08
C LYS A 53 7.86 -10.55 8.89
N PHE A 54 7.88 -9.24 8.75
CA PHE A 54 8.83 -8.41 9.49
C PHE A 54 8.59 -8.47 11.01
N PHE A 55 7.32 -8.49 11.41
CA PHE A 55 6.95 -8.48 12.83
C PHE A 55 6.87 -9.87 13.46
N GLU A 56 6.97 -10.90 12.66
CA GLU A 56 7.08 -12.27 13.18
C GLU A 56 8.52 -12.60 13.56
#